data_93e5af86e9c07a04e59f555690cb81e6
#
_entry.id   93e5af86e9c07a04e59f555690cb81e6
#
_cell.length_a   1.000
_cell.length_b   1.000
_cell.length_c   1.000
_cell.angle_alpha   90.00
_cell.angle_beta   90.00
_cell.angle_gamma   90.00
#
_symmetry.space_group_name_H-M   'P 1'
#
loop_
_entity.id
_entity.type
_entity.pdbx_description
1 polymer ?
#
loop_
_entity_poly.entity_id
_entity_poly.type
_entity_poly.pdbx_seq_one_letter_code
_entity_poly.pdbx_strand_id
1 'polypeptide(L)'
;MLWIAPAAALAVLWLWFLARGRAPGAVKRLAFRATLAALVVGLLLLAGRRGMFERSSLGFQLAVGAAMLAVVVGYLYTTRFCPQCGYMVRNLKASACPRCGALLTRHGMTAALHRRGDDLLRAEVLPGRAARTRMRR
;
A
#
# COMPACT_ATOMS: atom_id res chain seq x y z
N MET A 1 15.57 23.42 14.97
CA MET A 1 14.15 23.04 14.91
C MET A 1 13.38 23.56 13.67
N LEU A 2 13.92 24.51 12.90
CA LEU A 2 13.24 25.12 11.73
C LEU A 2 12.95 24.16 10.56
N TRP A 3 13.66 23.03 10.42
CA TRP A 3 13.52 22.10 9.28
C TRP A 3 12.41 21.05 9.44
N ILE A 4 11.85 20.90 10.63
CA ILE A 4 10.81 19.89 10.90
C ILE A 4 9.49 20.28 10.25
N ALA A 5 9.13 21.55 10.29
CA ALA A 5 7.87 22.05 9.74
C ALA A 5 7.77 21.85 8.21
N PRO A 6 8.77 22.26 7.38
CA PRO A 6 8.70 22.03 5.94
C PRO A 6 8.77 20.54 5.57
N ALA A 7 9.53 19.73 6.31
CA ALA A 7 9.58 18.29 6.08
C ALA A 7 8.23 17.62 6.38
N ALA A 8 7.57 18.00 7.47
CA ALA A 8 6.23 17.52 7.80
C ALA A 8 5.19 17.93 6.75
N ALA A 9 5.22 19.18 6.28
CA ALA A 9 4.33 19.65 5.22
C ALA A 9 4.51 18.86 3.91
N LEU A 10 5.75 18.62 3.50
CA LEU A 10 6.05 17.79 2.32
C LEU A 10 5.56 16.36 2.49
N ALA A 11 5.71 15.76 3.67
CA ALA A 11 5.22 14.42 3.96
C ALA A 11 3.67 14.36 3.87
N VAL A 12 2.97 15.36 4.42
CA VAL A 12 1.51 15.45 4.34
C VAL A 12 1.04 15.60 2.90
N LEU A 13 1.66 16.49 2.11
CA LEU A 13 1.36 16.67 0.69
C LEU A 13 1.61 15.40 -0.11
N TRP A 14 2.68 14.68 0.19
CA TRP A 14 3.01 13.42 -0.44
C TRP A 14 1.99 12.32 -0.12
N LEU A 15 1.60 12.18 1.15
CA LEU A 15 0.56 11.26 1.57
C LEU A 15 -0.79 11.60 0.95
N TRP A 16 -1.12 12.88 0.86
CA TRP A 16 -2.33 13.36 0.19
C TRP A 16 -2.32 13.03 -1.31
N PHE A 17 -1.17 13.22 -1.99
CA PHE A 17 -0.99 12.84 -3.39
C PHE A 17 -1.19 11.34 -3.60
N LEU A 18 -0.61 10.49 -2.75
CA LEU A 18 -0.80 9.04 -2.83
C LEU A 18 -2.26 8.63 -2.61
N ALA A 19 -2.95 9.27 -1.67
CA ALA A 19 -4.33 8.95 -1.33
C ALA A 19 -5.34 9.49 -2.35
N ARG A 20 -5.20 10.76 -2.77
CA ARG A 20 -6.21 11.48 -3.57
C ARG A 20 -5.75 11.93 -4.95
N GLY A 21 -4.46 11.95 -5.25
CA GLY A 21 -3.94 12.39 -6.54
C GLY A 21 -4.56 11.61 -7.72
N ARG A 22 -4.76 12.29 -8.86
CA ARG A 22 -5.30 11.69 -10.11
C ARG A 22 -4.19 11.09 -10.98
N ALA A 23 -3.29 10.31 -10.41
CA ALA A 23 -2.21 9.69 -11.16
C ALA A 23 -2.54 8.23 -11.52
N PRO A 24 -2.02 7.71 -12.65
CA PRO A 24 -2.16 6.31 -13.04
C PRO A 24 -1.67 5.37 -11.93
N GLY A 25 -2.33 4.21 -11.77
CA GLY A 25 -2.01 3.25 -10.72
C GLY A 25 -0.56 2.74 -10.77
N ALA A 26 0.06 2.71 -11.95
CA ALA A 26 1.48 2.34 -12.11
C ALA A 26 2.41 3.37 -11.45
N VAL A 27 2.17 4.65 -11.68
CA VAL A 27 2.97 5.76 -11.10
C VAL A 27 2.83 5.75 -9.58
N LYS A 28 1.61 5.59 -9.06
CA LYS A 28 1.38 5.51 -7.61
C LYS A 28 2.06 4.30 -6.96
N ARG A 29 2.05 3.15 -7.63
CA ARG A 29 2.78 1.97 -7.15
C ARG A 29 4.28 2.22 -7.07
N LEU A 30 4.86 2.82 -8.10
CA LEU A 30 6.29 3.16 -8.11
C LEU A 30 6.62 4.18 -7.02
N ALA A 31 5.85 5.26 -6.93
CA ALA A 31 6.00 6.28 -5.91
C ALA A 31 5.89 5.70 -4.49
N PHE A 32 4.92 4.83 -4.24
CA PHE A 32 4.74 4.17 -2.95
C PHE A 32 5.94 3.27 -2.59
N ARG A 33 6.44 2.48 -3.55
CA ARG A 33 7.62 1.63 -3.34
C ARG A 33 8.88 2.46 -3.08
N ALA A 34 9.08 3.53 -3.86
CA ALA A 34 10.20 4.45 -3.67
C ALA A 34 10.15 5.12 -2.29
N THR A 35 8.96 5.51 -1.82
CA THR A 35 8.77 6.10 -0.48
C THR A 35 9.15 5.12 0.62
N LEU A 36 8.68 3.87 0.52
CA LEU A 36 9.04 2.83 1.50
C LEU A 36 10.54 2.57 1.52
N ALA A 37 11.17 2.46 0.36
CA ALA A 37 12.62 2.27 0.25
C ALA A 37 13.39 3.46 0.86
N ALA A 38 13.00 4.69 0.51
CA ALA A 38 13.61 5.90 1.04
C ALA A 38 13.46 6.00 2.58
N LEU A 39 12.31 5.59 3.12
CA LEU A 39 12.06 5.57 4.55
C LEU A 39 12.96 4.56 5.26
N VAL A 40 13.09 3.35 4.73
CA VAL A 40 13.98 2.31 5.27
C VAL A 40 15.43 2.78 5.24
N VAL A 41 15.91 3.27 4.09
CA VAL A 41 17.28 3.78 3.95
C VAL A 41 17.52 4.95 4.90
N GLY A 42 16.60 5.90 5.00
CA GLY A 42 16.68 7.04 5.90
C GLY A 42 16.79 6.62 7.37
N LEU A 43 16.00 5.64 7.80
CA LEU A 43 16.06 5.11 9.16
C LEU A 43 17.39 4.41 9.44
N LEU A 44 17.89 3.60 8.49
CA LEU A 44 19.20 2.94 8.64
C LEU A 44 20.35 3.93 8.72
N LEU A 45 20.36 4.97 7.87
CA LEU A 45 21.35 6.03 7.91
C LEU A 45 21.30 6.82 9.23
N LEU A 46 20.10 7.11 9.73
CA LEU A 46 19.92 7.81 11.00
C LEU A 46 20.41 6.95 12.18
N ALA A 47 20.09 5.66 12.17
CA ALA A 47 20.56 4.72 13.18
C ALA A 47 22.09 4.58 13.18
N GLY A 48 22.71 4.50 11.99
CA GLY A 48 24.15 4.47 11.83
C GLY A 48 24.81 5.75 12.34
N ARG A 49 24.29 6.93 11.98
CA ARG A 49 24.84 8.22 12.46
C ARG A 49 24.75 8.40 13.97
N ARG A 50 23.77 7.75 14.62
CA ARG A 50 23.63 7.78 16.09
C ARG A 50 24.42 6.70 16.81
N GLY A 51 25.23 5.90 16.10
CA GLY A 51 26.02 4.81 16.67
C GLY A 51 25.17 3.71 17.30
N MET A 52 23.90 3.56 16.86
CA MET A 52 22.99 2.55 17.42
C MET A 52 23.48 1.13 17.11
N PHE A 53 24.15 0.93 15.98
CA PHE A 53 24.70 -0.37 15.59
C PHE A 53 25.89 -0.80 16.46
N GLU A 54 26.69 0.15 16.92
CA GLU A 54 27.86 -0.15 17.78
C GLU A 54 27.45 -0.46 19.23
N ARG A 55 26.32 0.11 19.68
CA ARG A 55 25.84 -0.01 21.06
C ARG A 55 24.85 -1.15 21.28
N SER A 56 24.32 -1.73 20.21
CA SER A 56 23.31 -2.80 20.29
C SER A 56 23.91 -4.16 19.99
N SER A 57 23.37 -5.21 20.65
CA SER A 57 23.77 -6.58 20.37
C SER A 57 23.32 -7.02 18.96
N LEU A 58 24.05 -7.92 18.34
CA LEU A 58 23.70 -8.49 17.02
C LEU A 58 22.27 -9.05 16.99
N GLY A 59 21.85 -9.73 18.07
CA GLY A 59 20.50 -10.26 18.18
C GLY A 59 19.42 -9.18 18.11
N PHE A 60 19.63 -8.04 18.77
CA PHE A 60 18.72 -6.90 18.70
C PHE A 60 18.66 -6.31 17.29
N GLN A 61 19.80 -6.15 16.62
CA GLN A 61 19.85 -5.63 15.24
C GLN A 61 19.09 -6.53 14.28
N LEU A 62 19.27 -7.84 14.39
CA LEU A 62 18.55 -8.82 13.56
C LEU A 62 17.05 -8.81 13.83
N ALA A 63 16.64 -8.71 15.10
CA ALA A 63 15.22 -8.63 15.46
C ALA A 63 14.55 -7.37 14.89
N VAL A 64 15.19 -6.21 15.02
CA VAL A 64 14.68 -4.94 14.46
C VAL A 64 14.64 -5.00 12.93
N GLY A 65 15.69 -5.53 12.29
CA GLY A 65 15.75 -5.70 10.84
C GLY A 65 14.63 -6.62 10.32
N ALA A 66 14.40 -7.75 10.98
CA ALA A 66 13.34 -8.67 10.64
C ALA A 66 11.94 -8.04 10.81
N ALA A 67 11.73 -7.29 11.90
CA ALA A 67 10.48 -6.57 12.13
C ALA A 67 10.23 -5.50 11.06
N MET A 68 11.24 -4.71 10.71
CA MET A 68 11.12 -3.72 9.63
C MET A 68 10.80 -4.38 8.29
N LEU A 69 11.47 -5.48 7.95
CA LEU A 69 11.22 -6.24 6.72
C LEU A 69 9.79 -6.77 6.69
N ALA A 70 9.31 -7.36 7.78
CA ALA A 70 7.94 -7.87 7.89
C ALA A 70 6.89 -6.76 7.68
N VAL A 71 7.11 -5.58 8.28
CA VAL A 71 6.23 -4.40 8.09
C VAL A 71 6.23 -3.95 6.63
N VAL A 72 7.40 -3.79 6.00
CA VAL A 72 7.51 -3.36 4.60
C VAL A 72 6.84 -4.36 3.66
N VAL A 73 7.12 -5.66 3.83
CA VAL A 73 6.51 -6.72 3.02
C VAL A 73 4.99 -6.75 3.23
N GLY A 74 4.52 -6.63 4.48
CA GLY A 74 3.09 -6.56 4.81
C GLY A 74 2.40 -5.39 4.11
N TYR A 75 3.01 -4.19 4.13
CA TYR A 75 2.47 -3.02 3.42
C TYR A 75 2.47 -3.20 1.90
N LEU A 76 3.55 -3.72 1.32
CA LEU A 76 3.62 -4.00 -0.12
C LEU A 76 2.59 -5.04 -0.55
N TYR A 77 2.35 -6.04 0.28
CA TYR A 77 1.40 -7.12 0.00
C TYR A 77 -0.05 -6.62 0.08
N THR A 78 -0.40 -5.89 1.14
CA THR A 78 -1.78 -5.48 1.41
C THR A 78 -2.22 -4.27 0.60
N THR A 79 -1.30 -3.37 0.22
CA THR A 79 -1.64 -2.13 -0.49
C THR A 79 -1.68 -2.35 -1.99
N ARG A 80 -2.87 -2.19 -2.59
CA ARG A 80 -3.12 -2.31 -4.02
C ARG A 80 -3.59 -0.98 -4.59
N PHE A 81 -3.13 -0.68 -5.80
CA PHE A 81 -3.60 0.49 -6.55
C PHE A 81 -4.35 0.03 -7.79
N CYS A 82 -5.55 0.58 -7.98
CA CYS A 82 -6.33 0.30 -9.17
C CYS A 82 -5.55 0.71 -10.43
N PRO A 83 -5.46 -0.16 -11.45
CA PRO A 83 -4.71 0.16 -12.67
C PRO A 83 -5.32 1.34 -13.44
N GLN A 84 -6.64 1.51 -13.41
CA GLN A 84 -7.35 2.56 -14.16
C GLN A 84 -7.41 3.89 -13.41
N CYS A 85 -7.97 3.91 -12.19
CA CYS A 85 -8.22 5.18 -11.48
C CYS A 85 -7.19 5.50 -10.39
N GLY A 86 -6.20 4.62 -10.14
CA GLY A 86 -5.18 4.83 -9.12
C GLY A 86 -5.71 4.83 -7.67
N TYR A 87 -6.96 4.43 -7.45
CA TYR A 87 -7.53 4.34 -6.10
C TYR A 87 -6.82 3.27 -5.28
N MET A 88 -6.45 3.61 -4.04
CA MET A 88 -5.78 2.70 -3.12
C MET A 88 -6.80 1.79 -2.43
N VAL A 89 -6.64 0.47 -2.58
CA VAL A 89 -7.50 -0.54 -1.97
C VAL A 89 -6.66 -1.40 -1.03
N ARG A 90 -7.05 -1.48 0.23
CA ARG A 90 -6.40 -2.32 1.24
C ARG A 90 -7.13 -3.65 1.47
N ASN A 91 -8.36 -3.77 1.00
CA ASN A 91 -9.14 -5.00 1.18
C ASN A 91 -8.71 -6.06 0.15
N LEU A 92 -7.97 -7.07 0.60
CA LEU A 92 -7.48 -8.18 -0.25
C LEU A 92 -8.61 -9.06 -0.81
N LYS A 93 -9.80 -9.02 -0.22
CA LYS A 93 -10.96 -9.79 -0.70
C LYS A 93 -11.68 -9.10 -1.86
N ALA A 94 -11.46 -7.80 -2.07
CA ALA A 94 -12.11 -7.08 -3.16
C ALA A 94 -11.47 -7.48 -4.50
N SER A 95 -12.26 -7.97 -5.44
CA SER A 95 -11.84 -8.30 -6.81
C SER A 95 -11.96 -7.12 -7.76
N ALA A 96 -12.90 -6.20 -7.46
CA ALA A 96 -13.15 -5.01 -8.25
C ALA A 96 -12.92 -3.73 -7.45
N CYS A 97 -12.50 -2.66 -8.15
CA CYS A 97 -12.30 -1.36 -7.55
C CYS A 97 -13.66 -0.75 -7.14
N PRO A 98 -13.83 -0.29 -5.89
CA PRO A 98 -15.09 0.29 -5.44
C PRO A 98 -15.41 1.63 -6.14
N ARG A 99 -14.42 2.26 -6.78
CA ARG A 99 -14.58 3.57 -7.44
C ARG A 99 -14.91 3.47 -8.93
N CYS A 100 -14.27 2.56 -9.66
CA CYS A 100 -14.43 2.48 -11.13
C CYS A 100 -14.81 1.08 -11.63
N GLY A 101 -14.98 0.08 -10.76
CA GLY A 101 -15.36 -1.28 -11.14
C GLY A 101 -14.25 -2.10 -11.83
N ALA A 102 -13.07 -1.53 -12.09
CA ALA A 102 -11.98 -2.25 -12.75
C ALA A 102 -11.46 -3.41 -11.90
N LEU A 103 -11.05 -4.51 -12.56
CA LEU A 103 -10.44 -5.64 -11.90
C LEU A 103 -9.15 -5.22 -11.18
N LEU A 104 -9.01 -5.66 -9.94
CA LEU A 104 -7.85 -5.39 -9.12
C LEU A 104 -6.80 -6.49 -9.25
N THR A 105 -5.55 -6.16 -8.96
CA THR A 105 -4.49 -7.16 -8.79
C THR A 105 -4.75 -8.02 -7.55
N ARG A 106 -4.30 -9.26 -7.55
CA ARG A 106 -4.52 -10.22 -6.47
C ARG A 106 -3.96 -9.71 -5.13
N HIS A 107 -2.77 -9.14 -5.17
CA HIS A 107 -2.14 -8.43 -4.05
C HIS A 107 -1.22 -7.31 -4.57
N GLY A 108 -0.66 -6.47 -3.69
CA GLY A 108 0.15 -5.30 -4.08
C GLY A 108 1.46 -5.65 -4.80
N MET A 109 1.99 -6.85 -4.59
CA MET A 109 3.27 -7.30 -5.15
C MET A 109 3.14 -7.94 -6.53
N THR A 110 1.96 -8.37 -6.96
CA THR A 110 1.73 -9.04 -8.26
C THR A 110 0.99 -8.15 -9.25
N ALA A 111 1.28 -8.36 -10.53
CA ALA A 111 0.49 -7.82 -11.63
C ALA A 111 -0.70 -8.74 -12.02
N ALA A 112 -0.76 -9.97 -11.48
CA ALA A 112 -1.84 -10.90 -11.77
C ALA A 112 -3.18 -10.36 -11.26
N LEU A 113 -4.17 -10.33 -12.15
CA LEU A 113 -5.52 -9.90 -11.81
C LEU A 113 -6.24 -10.98 -11.00
N HIS A 114 -7.23 -10.59 -10.23
CA HIS A 114 -8.19 -11.51 -9.63
C HIS A 114 -8.88 -12.32 -10.74
N ARG A 115 -9.02 -13.64 -10.55
CA ARG A 115 -9.78 -14.47 -11.47
C ARG A 115 -11.27 -14.14 -11.36
N ARG A 116 -11.88 -13.82 -12.48
CA ARG A 116 -13.32 -13.55 -12.58
C ARG A 116 -14.19 -14.72 -12.10
N GLY A 117 -13.65 -15.95 -12.13
CA GLY A 117 -14.34 -17.16 -11.64
C GLY A 117 -14.63 -17.16 -10.15
N ASP A 118 -13.76 -16.55 -9.33
CA ASP A 118 -13.97 -16.46 -7.89
C ASP A 118 -15.16 -15.52 -7.56
N ASP A 119 -15.48 -14.58 -8.47
CA ASP A 119 -16.59 -13.64 -8.31
C ASP A 119 -17.93 -14.26 -8.74
N LEU A 120 -17.91 -15.13 -9.74
CA LEU A 120 -19.12 -15.84 -10.19
C LEU A 120 -19.59 -16.82 -9.12
N LEU A 121 -18.67 -17.56 -8.48
CA LEU A 121 -19.00 -18.44 -7.36
C LEU A 121 -19.54 -17.67 -6.13
N ARG A 122 -19.05 -16.43 -5.91
CA ARG A 122 -19.56 -15.57 -4.84
C ARG A 122 -20.90 -14.93 -5.18
N ALA A 123 -21.16 -14.61 -6.44
CA ALA A 123 -22.45 -14.07 -6.89
C ALA A 123 -23.56 -15.13 -6.77
N GLU A 124 -23.25 -16.39 -7.02
CA GLU A 124 -24.19 -17.51 -6.83
C GLU A 124 -24.49 -17.79 -5.34
N VAL A 125 -23.49 -17.66 -4.47
CA VAL A 125 -23.65 -17.89 -3.02
C VAL A 125 -24.39 -16.74 -2.31
N LEU A 126 -24.49 -15.53 -2.90
CA LEU A 126 -25.15 -14.36 -2.31
C LEU A 126 -26.13 -13.67 -3.28
N PRO A 127 -27.23 -14.34 -3.72
CA PRO A 127 -28.15 -13.76 -4.70
C PRO A 127 -28.93 -12.52 -4.22
N GLY A 128 -28.88 -12.18 -2.94
CA GLY A 128 -29.69 -11.10 -2.35
C GLY A 128 -29.04 -9.73 -2.23
N ARG A 129 -27.71 -9.59 -2.35
CA ARG A 129 -27.01 -8.30 -2.14
C ARG A 129 -26.80 -7.45 -3.39
N ALA A 130 -26.69 -8.06 -4.56
CA ALA A 130 -26.46 -7.34 -5.82
C ALA A 130 -27.71 -6.60 -6.30
N ALA A 131 -28.90 -7.07 -5.98
CA ALA A 131 -30.17 -6.44 -6.38
C ALA A 131 -30.47 -5.13 -5.64
N ARG A 132 -30.01 -4.96 -4.39
CA ARG A 132 -30.28 -3.75 -3.59
C ARG A 132 -29.48 -2.52 -4.02
N THR A 133 -28.37 -2.68 -4.71
CA THR A 133 -27.54 -1.54 -5.14
C THR A 133 -28.02 -0.91 -6.44
N ARG A 134 -28.82 -1.62 -7.24
CA ARG A 134 -29.37 -1.09 -8.50
C ARG A 134 -30.64 -0.22 -8.33
N MET A 135 -31.30 -0.30 -7.19
CA MET A 135 -32.53 0.50 -6.93
C MET A 135 -32.26 1.86 -6.26
N ARG A 136 -31.00 2.24 -6.06
CA ARG A 136 -30.63 3.54 -5.44
C ARG A 136 -29.89 4.48 -6.42
N ARG A 137 -30.07 4.33 -7.71
CA ARG A 137 -29.63 5.35 -8.70
C ARG A 137 -30.82 5.83 -9.52
#